data_3f555be3da3e6d85abee937823b0efeb
#
_entry.id   3f555be3da3e6d85abee937823b0efeb
#
_cell.length_a   1.000
_cell.length_b   1.000
_cell.length_c   1.000
_cell.angle_alpha   90.00
_cell.angle_beta   90.00
_cell.angle_gamma   90.00
#
_symmetry.space_group_name_H-M   'P 1'
#
loop_
_entity.id
_entity.type
_entity.pdbx_description
1 polymer ?
#
loop_
_entity_poly.entity_id
_entity_poly.type
_entity_poly.pdbx_seq_one_letter_code
_entity_poly.pdbx_strand_id
1 'polypeptide(L)'
;GGVWNLIQTLTSDGSDDDLSFTSGIDSTYDEYVFKFINIHAETSAQTLGFQVNASGESGYNETMTTTDFRAYHAEADDGAGLSYKTDMDQAQGTAFQALMEEMNNNNDDSCSGTLHLFAPSDTTFVKHFFSRFSAEYVTDTFVAGYINTTDAITDVQFKMSSGEIQGGSISMYGI
;
A
#
# COMPACT_ATOMS: atom_id res chain seq x y z
N GLY A 1 7.58 -23.82 -1.90
CA GLY A 1 7.27 -22.47 -1.43
C GLY A 1 8.55 -21.79 -1.03
N GLY A 2 8.78 -20.60 -1.56
CA GLY A 2 9.96 -19.82 -1.24
C GLY A 2 10.03 -19.43 0.24
N VAL A 3 11.23 -19.20 0.73
CA VAL A 3 11.44 -18.65 2.07
C VAL A 3 11.27 -17.13 1.96
N TRP A 4 10.53 -16.53 2.87
CA TRP A 4 10.43 -15.06 2.98
C TRP A 4 11.72 -14.50 3.56
N ASN A 5 12.46 -13.75 2.76
CA ASN A 5 13.72 -13.14 3.17
C ASN A 5 13.46 -11.69 3.54
N LEU A 6 13.60 -11.34 4.82
CA LEU A 6 13.47 -9.96 5.29
C LEU A 6 14.61 -9.13 4.69
N ILE A 7 14.23 -8.05 3.98
CA ILE A 7 15.17 -7.10 3.35
C ILE A 7 15.34 -5.87 4.23
N GLN A 8 14.23 -5.23 4.61
CA GLN A 8 14.22 -3.99 5.39
C GLN A 8 12.94 -3.86 6.20
N THR A 9 13.02 -3.22 7.35
CA THR A 9 11.85 -2.76 8.11
C THR A 9 11.98 -1.26 8.36
N LEU A 10 10.92 -0.53 8.05
CA LEU A 10 10.74 0.87 8.43
C LEU A 10 9.69 0.92 9.54
N THR A 11 10.01 1.66 10.61
CA THR A 11 9.09 1.86 11.74
C THR A 11 8.91 3.35 11.93
N SER A 12 7.67 3.80 11.97
CA SER A 12 7.40 5.21 12.21
C SER A 12 7.84 5.62 13.61
N ASP A 13 8.47 6.77 13.71
CA ASP A 13 8.83 7.42 14.98
C ASP A 13 7.73 8.36 15.50
N GLY A 14 6.61 8.47 14.77
CA GLY A 14 5.46 9.29 15.10
C GLY A 14 5.43 10.65 14.42
N SER A 15 6.39 10.91 13.52
CA SER A 15 6.53 12.17 12.79
C SER A 15 6.94 11.97 11.32
N ASP A 16 6.59 10.81 10.75
CA ASP A 16 6.95 10.48 9.38
C ASP A 16 5.87 10.88 8.39
N ASP A 17 6.17 11.84 7.52
CA ASP A 17 5.30 12.21 6.39
C ASP A 17 5.09 11.02 5.44
N ASP A 18 6.09 10.16 5.31
CA ASP A 18 6.07 8.95 4.51
C ASP A 18 7.05 7.88 5.03
N LEU A 19 6.86 6.64 4.59
CA LEU A 19 7.81 5.53 4.74
C LEU A 19 8.21 5.06 3.35
N SER A 20 9.46 5.35 2.96
CA SER A 20 9.98 5.11 1.61
C SER A 20 11.07 4.04 1.59
N PHE A 21 10.85 2.99 0.80
CA PHE A 21 11.85 1.97 0.46
C PHE A 21 12.55 2.42 -0.82
N THR A 22 13.79 2.91 -0.69
CA THR A 22 14.61 3.46 -1.79
C THR A 22 15.81 2.58 -2.13
N SER A 23 15.82 1.36 -1.65
CA SER A 23 16.84 0.35 -1.94
C SER A 23 16.32 -1.06 -1.66
N GLY A 24 17.00 -2.06 -2.21
CA GLY A 24 16.69 -3.48 -2.00
C GLY A 24 15.58 -4.02 -2.89
N ILE A 25 15.04 -3.22 -3.81
CA ILE A 25 14.12 -3.66 -4.87
C ILE A 25 14.95 -3.81 -6.15
N ASP A 26 15.24 -5.04 -6.54
CA ASP A 26 16.11 -5.37 -7.68
C ASP A 26 15.70 -6.72 -8.30
N SER A 27 16.59 -7.31 -9.09
CA SER A 27 16.34 -8.59 -9.78
C SER A 27 16.63 -9.83 -8.93
N THR A 28 16.84 -9.68 -7.62
CA THR A 28 17.14 -10.82 -6.72
C THR A 28 15.92 -11.68 -6.48
N TYR A 29 14.72 -11.07 -6.44
CA TYR A 29 13.48 -11.75 -6.17
C TYR A 29 12.42 -11.45 -7.23
N ASP A 30 11.59 -12.44 -7.52
CA ASP A 30 10.47 -12.31 -8.45
C ASP A 30 9.24 -11.65 -7.81
N GLU A 31 9.15 -11.68 -6.48
CA GLU A 31 8.05 -11.08 -5.72
C GLU A 31 8.59 -10.33 -4.50
N TYR A 32 8.08 -9.12 -4.30
CA TYR A 32 8.32 -8.33 -3.10
C TYR A 32 7.01 -8.17 -2.33
N VAL A 33 7.06 -8.49 -1.02
CA VAL A 33 5.91 -8.41 -0.13
C VAL A 33 6.19 -7.37 0.94
N PHE A 34 5.31 -6.36 1.01
CA PHE A 34 5.30 -5.36 2.08
C PHE A 34 4.26 -5.77 3.11
N LYS A 35 4.70 -5.99 4.35
CA LYS A 35 3.84 -6.37 5.46
C LYS A 35 3.70 -5.21 6.43
N PHE A 36 2.45 -4.80 6.64
CA PHE A 36 2.07 -3.67 7.47
C PHE A 36 1.55 -4.15 8.81
N ILE A 37 2.06 -3.58 9.89
CA ILE A 37 1.63 -3.91 11.26
C ILE A 37 1.29 -2.62 11.98
N ASN A 38 0.03 -2.50 12.41
CA ASN A 38 -0.49 -1.43 13.23
C ASN A 38 -0.17 -0.02 12.69
N ILE A 39 -0.35 0.18 11.39
CA ILE A 39 -0.20 1.53 10.79
C ILE A 39 -1.32 2.40 11.35
N HIS A 40 -0.93 3.52 11.95
CA HIS A 40 -1.82 4.47 12.61
C HIS A 40 -1.66 5.88 12.02
N ALA A 41 -2.78 6.56 11.78
CA ALA A 41 -2.81 7.90 11.22
C ALA A 41 -2.75 8.97 12.32
N GLU A 42 -2.03 10.07 12.08
CA GLU A 42 -2.01 11.23 12.97
C GLU A 42 -3.37 11.94 13.02
N THR A 43 -4.05 12.02 11.88
CA THR A 43 -5.34 12.70 11.73
C THR A 43 -6.42 11.74 11.27
N SER A 44 -7.68 12.02 11.67
CA SER A 44 -8.83 11.19 11.28
C SER A 44 -9.22 11.31 9.82
N ALA A 45 -9.92 10.28 9.33
CA ALA A 45 -10.46 10.19 7.98
C ALA A 45 -9.40 10.26 6.88
N GLN A 46 -8.23 9.65 7.13
CA GLN A 46 -7.15 9.60 6.15
C GLN A 46 -7.15 8.28 5.37
N THR A 47 -6.50 8.33 4.21
CA THR A 47 -6.28 7.17 3.34
C THR A 47 -4.80 6.83 3.34
N LEU A 48 -4.47 5.58 3.68
CA LEU A 48 -3.14 5.03 3.44
C LEU A 48 -3.01 4.71 1.96
N GLY A 49 -2.00 5.25 1.30
CA GLY A 49 -1.74 5.00 -0.11
C GLY A 49 -0.30 4.65 -0.40
N PHE A 50 -0.05 4.15 -1.61
CA PHE A 50 1.30 3.91 -2.11
C PHE A 50 1.47 4.44 -3.52
N GLN A 51 2.73 4.71 -3.86
CA GLN A 51 3.20 5.00 -5.21
C GLN A 51 4.64 4.51 -5.36
N VAL A 52 5.12 4.47 -6.59
CA VAL A 52 6.45 3.96 -6.92
C VAL A 52 7.22 4.94 -7.80
N ASN A 53 8.55 4.75 -7.88
CA ASN A 53 9.37 5.33 -8.94
C ASN A 53 9.94 4.22 -9.82
N ALA A 54 9.86 4.41 -11.12
CA ALA A 54 10.63 3.66 -12.08
C ALA A 54 12.08 4.15 -12.14
N SER A 55 12.97 3.34 -12.69
CA SER A 55 14.39 3.67 -12.84
C SER A 55 14.60 4.94 -13.66
N GLY A 56 15.26 5.92 -13.03
CA GLY A 56 15.52 7.23 -13.64
C GLY A 56 14.40 8.25 -13.47
N GLU A 57 13.26 7.85 -12.93
CA GLU A 57 12.13 8.74 -12.62
C GLU A 57 12.15 9.18 -11.14
N SER A 58 11.34 10.19 -10.84
CA SER A 58 11.20 10.74 -9.49
C SER A 58 9.80 11.33 -9.32
N GLY A 59 9.38 11.54 -8.07
CA GLY A 59 8.12 12.23 -7.77
C GLY A 59 6.96 11.30 -7.45
N TYR A 60 7.17 9.98 -7.47
CA TYR A 60 6.14 8.98 -7.10
C TYR A 60 4.81 9.23 -7.80
N ASN A 61 4.83 9.19 -9.13
CA ASN A 61 3.69 9.51 -9.99
C ASN A 61 3.55 8.57 -11.19
N GLU A 62 3.96 7.32 -11.05
CA GLU A 62 3.79 6.31 -12.09
C GLU A 62 2.32 6.06 -12.38
N THR A 63 2.01 5.88 -13.66
CA THR A 63 0.63 5.66 -14.10
C THR A 63 0.13 4.27 -13.67
N MET A 64 -1.06 4.21 -13.06
CA MET A 64 -1.68 2.96 -12.62
C MET A 64 -3.11 2.82 -13.14
N THR A 65 -3.53 1.56 -13.35
CA THR A 65 -4.94 1.18 -13.49
C THR A 65 -5.25 0.10 -12.47
N THR A 66 -6.30 0.31 -11.68
CA THR A 66 -6.56 -0.49 -10.49
C THR A 66 -8.03 -0.79 -10.30
N THR A 67 -8.33 -1.78 -9.47
CA THR A 67 -9.66 -2.06 -8.92
C THR A 67 -9.58 -1.99 -7.40
N ASP A 68 -10.67 -1.54 -6.78
CA ASP A 68 -10.79 -1.45 -5.32
C ASP A 68 -12.19 -1.91 -4.89
N PHE A 69 -12.25 -2.85 -3.95
CA PHE A 69 -13.51 -3.25 -3.32
C PHE A 69 -13.29 -3.62 -1.86
N ARG A 70 -14.33 -3.45 -1.05
CA ARG A 70 -14.29 -3.77 0.37
C ARG A 70 -15.51 -4.55 0.84
N ALA A 71 -15.30 -5.42 1.83
CA ALA A 71 -16.34 -5.93 2.70
C ALA A 71 -16.26 -5.21 4.05
N TYR A 72 -17.39 -4.92 4.68
CA TYR A 72 -17.41 -4.28 5.99
C TYR A 72 -18.58 -4.79 6.84
N HIS A 73 -18.41 -4.69 8.15
CA HIS A 73 -19.45 -4.94 9.14
C HIS A 73 -19.27 -3.97 10.32
N ALA A 74 -20.26 -3.12 10.56
CA ALA A 74 -20.19 -2.14 11.64
C ALA A 74 -20.30 -2.83 13.00
N GLU A 75 -19.53 -2.38 13.99
CA GLU A 75 -19.55 -2.92 15.36
C GLU A 75 -20.93 -2.78 16.04
N ALA A 76 -21.66 -1.73 15.71
CA ALA A 76 -23.03 -1.50 16.20
C ALA A 76 -24.08 -2.43 15.59
N ASP A 77 -23.69 -3.36 14.71
CA ASP A 77 -24.59 -4.24 13.96
C ASP A 77 -25.67 -3.48 13.15
N ASP A 78 -25.37 -2.26 12.74
CA ASP A 78 -26.27 -1.37 11.99
C ASP A 78 -25.93 -1.25 10.49
N GLY A 79 -24.88 -1.96 10.04
CA GLY A 79 -24.46 -1.98 8.63
C GLY A 79 -23.46 -3.06 8.30
N ALA A 80 -23.71 -3.75 7.19
CA ALA A 80 -22.75 -4.69 6.59
C ALA A 80 -22.91 -4.70 5.07
N GLY A 81 -21.84 -4.94 4.34
CA GLY A 81 -21.93 -4.98 2.89
C GLY A 81 -20.63 -5.33 2.18
N LEU A 82 -20.77 -5.50 0.88
CA LEU A 82 -19.69 -5.59 -0.09
C LEU A 82 -19.89 -4.48 -1.12
N SER A 83 -18.88 -3.66 -1.35
CA SER A 83 -18.97 -2.53 -2.26
C SER A 83 -17.70 -2.38 -3.10
N TYR A 84 -17.89 -2.01 -4.37
CA TYR A 84 -16.85 -1.51 -5.24
C TYR A 84 -16.62 -0.02 -4.97
N LYS A 85 -15.34 0.41 -4.91
CA LYS A 85 -14.93 1.76 -4.53
C LYS A 85 -14.46 2.56 -5.75
N THR A 86 -15.40 3.19 -6.47
CA THR A 86 -15.11 3.98 -7.68
C THR A 86 -14.40 5.30 -7.40
N ASP A 87 -14.27 5.70 -6.16
CA ASP A 87 -13.54 6.87 -5.69
C ASP A 87 -12.09 6.55 -5.24
N MET A 88 -11.76 5.26 -5.15
CA MET A 88 -10.45 4.76 -4.72
C MET A 88 -9.68 4.03 -5.82
N ASP A 89 -10.36 3.58 -6.89
CA ASP A 89 -9.71 2.98 -8.05
C ASP A 89 -9.09 4.04 -8.97
N GLN A 90 -8.24 3.61 -9.88
CA GLN A 90 -7.62 4.49 -10.87
C GLN A 90 -7.77 3.91 -12.28
N ALA A 91 -7.97 4.80 -13.25
CA ALA A 91 -7.96 4.50 -14.68
C ALA A 91 -6.87 5.36 -15.36
N GLN A 92 -5.67 4.83 -15.50
CA GLN A 92 -4.47 5.55 -15.98
C GLN A 92 -4.19 6.81 -15.14
N GLY A 93 -4.36 6.69 -13.83
CA GLY A 93 -4.08 7.76 -12.88
C GLY A 93 -2.64 7.75 -12.38
N THR A 94 -2.17 8.90 -11.87
CA THR A 94 -0.82 9.08 -11.31
C THR A 94 -0.85 9.44 -9.81
N ALA A 95 -2.02 9.42 -9.21
CA ALA A 95 -2.16 9.64 -7.77
C ALA A 95 -1.61 8.45 -6.97
N PHE A 96 -1.42 8.65 -5.68
CA PHE A 96 -1.18 7.53 -4.76
C PHE A 96 -2.39 6.60 -4.78
N GLN A 97 -2.15 5.31 -5.00
CA GLN A 97 -3.20 4.30 -4.95
C GLN A 97 -3.60 4.05 -3.51
N ALA A 98 -4.88 4.23 -3.22
CA ALA A 98 -5.45 3.89 -1.92
C ALA A 98 -5.25 2.39 -1.60
N LEU A 99 -4.83 2.08 -0.39
CA LEU A 99 -4.71 0.73 0.16
C LEU A 99 -5.73 0.51 1.28
N MET A 100 -5.96 1.54 2.09
CA MET A 100 -6.94 1.55 3.17
C MET A 100 -7.46 2.96 3.37
N GLU A 101 -8.78 3.13 3.34
CA GLU A 101 -9.48 4.40 3.50
C GLU A 101 -10.08 4.57 4.90
N GLU A 102 -10.52 5.79 5.21
CA GLU A 102 -11.26 6.13 6.42
C GLU A 102 -10.53 5.76 7.73
N MET A 103 -9.20 5.82 7.72
CA MET A 103 -8.41 5.59 8.92
C MET A 103 -8.59 6.75 9.90
N ASN A 104 -8.90 6.43 11.13
CA ASN A 104 -9.04 7.41 12.21
C ASN A 104 -7.77 7.49 13.07
N ASN A 105 -7.76 8.44 13.99
CA ASN A 105 -6.65 8.71 14.89
C ASN A 105 -6.98 8.46 16.38
N ASN A 106 -7.99 7.64 16.65
CA ASN A 106 -8.21 7.20 18.03
C ASN A 106 -7.08 6.25 18.45
N ASN A 107 -6.76 6.19 19.72
CA ASN A 107 -5.59 5.47 20.23
C ASN A 107 -5.58 3.96 19.95
N ASP A 108 -6.72 3.38 19.64
CA ASP A 108 -6.92 1.96 19.33
C ASP A 108 -7.12 1.69 17.83
N ASP A 109 -7.23 2.74 17.01
CA ASP A 109 -7.40 2.60 15.58
C ASP A 109 -6.08 2.29 14.88
N SER A 110 -6.08 1.29 14.02
CA SER A 110 -4.94 0.97 13.17
C SER A 110 -5.35 0.10 12.00
N CYS A 111 -4.50 0.01 10.98
CA CYS A 111 -4.65 -1.01 9.95
C CYS A 111 -3.44 -1.94 9.90
N SER A 112 -3.69 -3.16 9.43
CA SER A 112 -2.65 -4.14 9.12
C SER A 112 -2.99 -4.85 7.82
N GLY A 113 -1.97 -5.26 7.07
CA GLY A 113 -2.20 -5.86 5.77
C GLY A 113 -0.93 -6.24 5.04
N THR A 114 -1.09 -6.54 3.76
CA THR A 114 0.02 -6.86 2.84
C THR A 114 -0.20 -6.21 1.47
N LEU A 115 0.92 -5.83 0.83
CA LEU A 115 0.99 -5.49 -0.59
C LEU A 115 2.00 -6.44 -1.24
N HIS A 116 1.61 -7.03 -2.37
CA HIS A 116 2.45 -7.91 -3.18
C HIS A 116 2.76 -7.21 -4.50
N LEU A 117 4.03 -7.04 -4.82
CA LEU A 117 4.54 -6.45 -6.06
C LEU A 117 5.33 -7.52 -6.83
N PHE A 118 4.92 -7.80 -8.07
CA PHE A 118 5.46 -8.89 -8.89
C PHE A 118 6.44 -8.39 -9.91
N ALA A 119 7.59 -9.08 -10.02
CA ALA A 119 8.66 -8.86 -10.98
C ALA A 119 8.99 -7.37 -11.20
N PRO A 120 9.27 -6.57 -10.12
CA PRO A 120 9.46 -5.13 -10.26
C PRO A 120 10.64 -4.77 -11.18
N SER A 121 11.66 -5.62 -11.29
CA SER A 121 12.84 -5.41 -12.13
C SER A 121 12.66 -5.87 -13.58
N ASP A 122 11.53 -6.48 -13.94
CA ASP A 122 11.28 -6.87 -15.33
C ASP A 122 11.19 -5.64 -16.23
N THR A 123 11.88 -5.66 -17.37
CA THR A 123 11.88 -4.55 -18.35
C THR A 123 11.08 -4.88 -19.61
N THR A 124 10.31 -5.96 -19.61
CA THR A 124 9.48 -6.41 -20.72
C THR A 124 8.00 -6.14 -20.48
N PHE A 125 7.53 -6.42 -19.26
CA PHE A 125 6.11 -6.36 -18.90
C PHE A 125 5.84 -5.24 -17.89
N VAL A 126 4.57 -4.80 -17.84
CA VAL A 126 4.06 -3.94 -16.76
C VAL A 126 4.09 -4.68 -15.43
N LYS A 127 4.13 -3.95 -14.31
CA LYS A 127 4.27 -4.52 -12.97
C LYS A 127 2.89 -4.69 -12.34
N HIS A 128 2.51 -5.94 -12.08
CA HIS A 128 1.26 -6.25 -11.36
C HIS A 128 1.46 -6.18 -9.86
N PHE A 129 0.39 -5.83 -9.16
CA PHE A 129 0.33 -5.88 -7.70
C PHE A 129 -1.07 -6.21 -7.21
N PHE A 130 -1.16 -6.68 -5.98
CA PHE A 130 -2.40 -6.70 -5.23
C PHE A 130 -2.14 -6.45 -3.74
N SER A 131 -3.18 -6.01 -3.02
CA SER A 131 -3.12 -5.82 -1.57
C SER A 131 -4.39 -6.29 -0.89
N ARG A 132 -4.26 -6.59 0.41
CA ARG A 132 -5.38 -6.84 1.32
C ARG A 132 -5.07 -6.21 2.67
N PHE A 133 -6.03 -5.40 3.16
CA PHE A 133 -5.92 -4.70 4.43
C PHE A 133 -7.15 -4.89 5.27
N SER A 134 -6.94 -4.95 6.60
CA SER A 134 -8.00 -4.87 7.60
C SER A 134 -7.75 -3.69 8.51
N ALA A 135 -8.81 -2.97 8.85
CA ALA A 135 -8.78 -1.85 9.78
C ALA A 135 -9.99 -1.89 10.69
N GLU A 136 -10.06 -0.95 11.62
CA GLU A 136 -11.24 -0.68 12.44
C GLU A 136 -12.49 -0.53 11.55
N TYR A 137 -13.67 -0.63 12.16
CA TYR A 137 -14.97 -0.85 11.51
C TYR A 137 -15.07 -2.19 10.75
N VAL A 138 -14.16 -3.14 11.10
CA VAL A 138 -14.11 -4.48 10.51
C VAL A 138 -14.19 -4.41 8.98
N THR A 139 -13.31 -3.58 8.40
CA THR A 139 -13.21 -3.42 6.96
C THR A 139 -12.12 -4.35 6.42
N ASP A 140 -12.43 -5.04 5.33
CA ASP A 140 -11.51 -5.89 4.58
C ASP A 140 -11.44 -5.35 3.14
N THR A 141 -10.36 -4.61 2.83
CA THR A 141 -10.17 -3.94 1.55
C THR A 141 -9.25 -4.73 0.65
N PHE A 142 -9.64 -4.90 -0.60
CA PHE A 142 -8.90 -5.59 -1.65
C PHE A 142 -8.60 -4.64 -2.79
N VAL A 143 -7.33 -4.48 -3.13
CA VAL A 143 -6.89 -3.69 -4.27
C VAL A 143 -6.02 -4.56 -5.18
N ALA A 144 -6.21 -4.44 -6.48
CA ALA A 144 -5.33 -5.06 -7.47
C ALA A 144 -5.18 -4.13 -8.67
N GLY A 145 -4.03 -4.23 -9.35
CA GLY A 145 -3.80 -3.43 -10.53
C GLY A 145 -2.44 -3.65 -11.16
N TYR A 146 -2.09 -2.73 -12.03
CA TYR A 146 -0.76 -2.70 -12.63
C TYR A 146 -0.22 -1.27 -12.72
N ILE A 147 1.08 -1.15 -12.64
CA ILE A 147 1.87 0.05 -12.90
C ILE A 147 2.21 0.03 -14.38
N ASN A 148 1.77 1.04 -15.13
CA ASN A 148 1.85 1.08 -16.59
C ASN A 148 3.23 1.57 -17.09
N THR A 149 4.28 0.90 -16.67
CA THR A 149 5.64 1.10 -17.19
C THR A 149 6.33 -0.24 -17.40
N THR A 150 7.19 -0.31 -18.39
CA THR A 150 8.12 -1.42 -18.59
C THR A 150 9.47 -1.19 -17.92
N ASP A 151 9.76 0.02 -17.44
CA ASP A 151 10.99 0.29 -16.70
C ASP A 151 10.97 -0.39 -15.32
N ALA A 152 12.14 -0.76 -14.83
CA ALA A 152 12.26 -1.39 -13.52
C ALA A 152 11.81 -0.44 -12.42
N ILE A 153 11.01 -0.92 -11.47
CA ILE A 153 10.65 -0.19 -10.26
C ILE A 153 11.82 -0.29 -9.28
N THR A 154 12.24 0.83 -8.73
CA THR A 154 13.36 0.94 -7.79
C THR A 154 12.95 1.39 -6.40
N ASP A 155 11.87 2.16 -6.30
CA ASP A 155 11.42 2.77 -5.06
C ASP A 155 9.91 2.56 -4.86
N VAL A 156 9.52 2.38 -3.60
CA VAL A 156 8.11 2.32 -3.18
C VAL A 156 7.92 3.23 -1.98
N GLN A 157 6.95 4.13 -2.05
CA GLN A 157 6.60 5.06 -0.98
C GLN A 157 5.19 4.80 -0.47
N PHE A 158 5.03 4.85 0.84
CA PHE A 158 3.75 4.77 1.55
C PHE A 158 3.52 6.04 2.35
N LYS A 159 2.32 6.61 2.28
CA LYS A 159 1.95 7.80 3.06
C LYS A 159 0.45 7.89 3.32
N MET A 160 0.07 8.73 4.26
CA MET A 160 -1.30 9.16 4.45
C MET A 160 -1.69 10.22 3.41
N SER A 161 -2.98 10.35 3.14
CA SER A 161 -3.52 11.42 2.26
C SER A 161 -3.30 12.81 2.83
N SER A 162 -3.20 12.93 4.15
CA SER A 162 -2.80 14.14 4.88
C SER A 162 -2.33 13.76 6.28
N GLY A 163 -1.46 14.59 6.88
CA GLY A 163 -0.84 14.30 8.16
C GLY A 163 0.19 13.18 8.07
N GLU A 164 0.71 12.78 9.20
CA GLU A 164 1.82 11.85 9.34
C GLU A 164 1.34 10.40 9.55
N ILE A 165 2.23 9.44 9.29
CA ILE A 165 2.12 8.08 9.81
C ILE A 165 2.59 8.15 11.26
N GLN A 166 1.66 8.15 12.21
CA GLN A 166 1.98 8.33 13.63
C GLN A 166 2.54 7.07 14.28
N GLY A 167 2.31 5.90 13.70
CA GLY A 167 2.82 4.65 14.27
C GLY A 167 2.73 3.48 13.32
N GLY A 168 3.33 2.37 13.77
CA GLY A 168 3.36 1.12 13.04
C GLY A 168 4.67 0.87 12.31
N SER A 169 4.73 -0.26 11.63
CA SER A 169 5.90 -0.66 10.86
C SER A 169 5.51 -1.31 9.54
N ILE A 170 6.40 -1.16 8.55
CA ILE A 170 6.31 -1.83 7.25
C ILE A 170 7.59 -2.62 7.05
N SER A 171 7.47 -3.93 6.84
CA SER A 171 8.59 -4.82 6.54
C SER A 171 8.52 -5.29 5.10
N MET A 172 9.62 -5.13 4.35
CA MET A 172 9.77 -5.61 2.98
C MET A 172 10.49 -6.94 2.96
N TYR A 173 9.89 -7.91 2.26
CA TYR A 173 10.43 -9.26 2.06
C TYR A 173 10.56 -9.55 0.57
N GLY A 174 11.54 -10.38 0.21
CA GLY A 174 11.70 -10.98 -1.12
C GLY A 174 11.41 -12.48 -1.08
N ILE A 175 10.75 -13.00 -2.14
CA ILE A 175 10.40 -14.40 -2.34
C ILE A 175 10.90 -14.90 -3.69
#